data_4ea21a0548fd2179a712436f69c63792
#
_entry.id   4ea21a0548fd2179a712436f69c63792
#
_cell.length_a   1.000
_cell.length_b   1.000
_cell.length_c   1.000
_cell.angle_alpha   90.00
_cell.angle_beta   90.00
_cell.angle_gamma   90.00
#
_symmetry.space_group_name_H-M   'P 1'
#
loop_
_entity.id
_entity.type
_entity.pdbx_description
1 polymer ?
#
loop_
_entity_poly.entity_id
_entity_poly.type
_entity_poly.pdbx_seq_one_letter_code
_entity_poly.pdbx_strand_id
1 'polypeptide(L)'
;MNDLWPALSLSVRIAATATVLAALVTVPLAHWMARRRFAGKSVVEGLVLMPLVLPPTVVGYLILMTFGARGWIGRWLGGYSIVFRFEGAVLAAAVVALPMLYAPAKAAFASVDRELEDVALLFGASRLQVFWHVSIPLARRGLLSGVLLAFARALGEFGATVMVFGWQPDRLTLPISIYADYEQENLAHATVAVIALSLLSLALVMAYNASAAGRREGT
;
A
#
# COMPACT_ATOMS: atom_id res chain seq x y z
N MET A 1 -8.71 11.34 28.23
CA MET A 1 -7.78 10.27 27.81
C MET A 1 -8.30 9.77 26.49
N ASN A 2 -7.71 10.21 25.38
CA ASN A 2 -8.06 9.62 24.11
C ASN A 2 -7.48 8.20 24.11
N ASP A 3 -8.35 7.22 24.10
CA ASP A 3 -7.93 5.82 24.12
C ASP A 3 -7.09 5.55 22.87
N LEU A 4 -5.87 5.06 23.04
CA LEU A 4 -4.99 4.65 21.92
C LEU A 4 -5.64 3.59 21.02
N TRP A 5 -6.55 2.82 21.59
CA TRP A 5 -7.24 1.74 20.90
C TRP A 5 -8.06 2.19 19.67
N PRO A 6 -8.87 3.26 19.72
CA PRO A 6 -9.55 3.78 18.54
C PRO A 6 -8.58 4.20 17.44
N ALA A 7 -7.50 4.93 17.77
CA ALA A 7 -6.50 5.38 16.81
C ALA A 7 -5.74 4.20 16.16
N LEU A 8 -5.33 3.21 16.97
CA LEU A 8 -4.67 1.99 16.51
C LEU A 8 -5.60 1.18 15.59
N SER A 9 -6.84 0.93 16.03
CA SER A 9 -7.82 0.16 15.25
C SER A 9 -8.15 0.83 13.91
N LEU A 10 -8.29 2.16 13.91
CA LEU A 10 -8.51 2.93 12.68
C LEU A 10 -7.30 2.82 11.74
N SER A 11 -6.08 2.99 12.26
CA SER A 11 -4.85 2.85 11.46
C SER A 11 -4.71 1.47 10.84
N VAL A 12 -4.94 0.41 11.61
CA VAL A 12 -4.88 -0.97 11.12
C VAL A 12 -5.95 -1.22 10.04
N ARG A 13 -7.17 -0.72 10.25
CA ARG A 13 -8.25 -0.86 9.25
C ARG A 13 -7.92 -0.11 7.96
N ILE A 14 -7.43 1.13 8.04
CA ILE A 14 -7.00 1.89 6.85
C ILE A 14 -5.85 1.16 6.15
N ALA A 15 -4.81 0.75 6.89
CA ALA A 15 -3.65 0.08 6.32
C ALA A 15 -4.02 -1.27 5.66
N ALA A 16 -4.86 -2.08 6.31
CA ALA A 16 -5.32 -3.35 5.74
C ALA A 16 -6.13 -3.14 4.45
N THR A 17 -7.11 -2.23 4.47
CA THR A 17 -7.95 -1.94 3.31
C THR A 17 -7.12 -1.33 2.18
N ALA A 18 -6.20 -0.40 2.50
CA ALA A 18 -5.28 0.21 1.54
C ALA A 18 -4.35 -0.82 0.89
N THR A 19 -3.82 -1.76 1.69
CA THR A 19 -2.97 -2.84 1.19
C THR A 19 -3.72 -3.78 0.25
N VAL A 20 -4.95 -4.15 0.59
CA VAL A 20 -5.81 -4.95 -0.30
C VAL A 20 -6.09 -4.21 -1.59
N LEU A 21 -6.47 -2.93 -1.52
CA LEU A 21 -6.72 -2.10 -2.70
C LEU A 21 -5.46 -1.98 -3.58
N ALA A 22 -4.30 -1.69 -2.96
CA ALA A 22 -3.02 -1.66 -3.65
C ALA A 22 -2.70 -3.02 -4.29
N ALA A 23 -2.94 -4.14 -3.61
CA ALA A 23 -2.66 -5.48 -4.14
C ALA A 23 -3.53 -5.83 -5.34
N LEU A 24 -4.82 -5.50 -5.31
CA LEU A 24 -5.74 -5.73 -6.43
C LEU A 24 -5.28 -5.06 -7.73
N VAL A 25 -4.65 -3.89 -7.63
CA VAL A 25 -4.12 -3.15 -8.79
C VAL A 25 -2.69 -3.59 -9.11
N THR A 26 -1.85 -3.68 -8.08
CA THR A 26 -0.40 -3.84 -8.26
C THR A 26 -0.01 -5.24 -8.68
N VAL A 27 -0.66 -6.28 -8.15
CA VAL A 27 -0.27 -7.68 -8.44
C VAL A 27 -0.49 -8.02 -9.92
N PRO A 28 -1.66 -7.76 -10.53
CA PRO A 28 -1.84 -7.95 -11.96
C PRO A 28 -0.90 -7.08 -12.81
N LEU A 29 -0.73 -5.81 -12.41
CA LEU A 29 0.15 -4.89 -13.12
C LEU A 29 1.61 -5.37 -13.08
N ALA A 30 2.10 -5.81 -11.91
CA ALA A 30 3.46 -6.32 -11.74
C ALA A 30 3.71 -7.58 -12.58
N HIS A 31 2.74 -8.50 -12.61
CA HIS A 31 2.79 -9.69 -13.48
C HIS A 31 2.87 -9.28 -14.95
N TRP A 32 1.98 -8.41 -15.42
CA TRP A 32 1.99 -7.94 -16.81
C TRP A 32 3.31 -7.25 -17.16
N MET A 33 3.81 -6.37 -16.30
CA MET A 33 5.07 -5.66 -16.47
C MET A 33 6.29 -6.59 -16.45
N ALA A 34 6.27 -7.68 -15.66
CA ALA A 34 7.34 -8.68 -15.64
C ALA A 34 7.42 -9.47 -16.96
N ARG A 35 6.28 -9.71 -17.62
CA ARG A 35 6.17 -10.57 -18.81
C ARG A 35 6.27 -9.83 -20.15
N ARG A 36 6.04 -8.50 -20.17
CA ARG A 36 5.95 -7.73 -21.41
C ARG A 36 7.16 -6.81 -21.61
N ARG A 37 7.53 -6.64 -22.88
CA ARG A 37 8.45 -5.61 -23.36
C ARG A 37 7.69 -4.76 -24.37
N PHE A 38 7.63 -3.46 -24.16
CA PHE A 38 6.95 -2.51 -25.03
C PHE A 38 7.60 -1.13 -24.91
N ALA A 39 7.45 -0.30 -25.96
CA ALA A 39 7.89 1.10 -25.93
C ALA A 39 7.09 1.86 -24.85
N GLY A 40 7.79 2.65 -24.00
CA GLY A 40 7.15 3.39 -22.90
C GLY A 40 7.06 2.61 -21.58
N LYS A 41 7.55 1.37 -21.48
CA LYS A 41 7.58 0.60 -20.25
C LYS A 41 8.18 1.38 -19.08
N SER A 42 9.31 2.06 -19.31
CA SER A 42 9.98 2.88 -18.28
C SER A 42 9.13 4.04 -17.78
N VAL A 43 8.28 4.62 -18.64
CA VAL A 43 7.36 5.70 -18.24
C VAL A 43 6.29 5.14 -17.30
N VAL A 44 5.68 4.01 -17.64
CA VAL A 44 4.69 3.35 -16.77
C VAL A 44 5.31 2.97 -15.44
N GLU A 45 6.52 2.40 -15.44
CA GLU A 45 7.24 2.09 -14.21
C GLU A 45 7.57 3.34 -13.40
N GLY A 46 7.98 4.42 -14.05
CA GLY A 46 8.20 5.71 -13.42
C GLY A 46 6.94 6.25 -12.73
N LEU A 47 5.78 6.19 -13.40
CA LEU A 47 4.50 6.61 -12.82
C LEU A 47 4.09 5.76 -11.60
N VAL A 48 4.30 4.44 -11.67
CA VAL A 48 4.01 3.51 -10.56
C VAL A 48 4.93 3.78 -9.36
N LEU A 49 6.19 4.13 -9.61
CA LEU A 49 7.19 4.39 -8.56
C LEU A 49 7.20 5.86 -8.10
N MET A 50 6.55 6.76 -8.82
CA MET A 50 6.54 8.20 -8.53
C MET A 50 6.11 8.54 -7.09
N PRO A 51 5.10 7.87 -6.48
CA PRO A 51 4.71 8.14 -5.10
C PRO A 51 5.82 7.85 -4.05
N LEU A 52 6.84 7.07 -4.41
CA LEU A 52 7.99 6.80 -3.53
C LEU A 52 8.91 8.03 -3.39
N VAL A 53 9.00 8.83 -4.44
CA VAL A 53 9.90 9.99 -4.53
C VAL A 53 9.18 11.28 -4.14
N LEU A 54 7.89 11.39 -4.46
CA LEU A 54 7.10 12.56 -4.11
C LEU A 54 6.89 12.65 -2.59
N PRO A 55 6.97 13.85 -2.00
CA PRO A 55 6.50 14.06 -0.63
C PRO A 55 5.05 13.55 -0.47
N PRO A 56 4.75 12.79 0.60
CA PRO A 56 3.40 12.25 0.80
C PRO A 56 2.29 13.32 0.80
N THR A 57 2.59 14.52 1.30
CA THR A 57 1.68 15.68 1.26
C THR A 57 1.31 16.09 -0.16
N VAL A 58 2.26 15.99 -1.12
CA VAL A 58 1.98 16.26 -2.54
C VAL A 58 1.04 15.21 -3.10
N VAL A 59 1.23 13.94 -2.77
CA VAL A 59 0.31 12.86 -3.16
C VAL A 59 -1.09 13.13 -2.61
N GLY A 60 -1.21 13.50 -1.33
CA GLY A 60 -2.47 13.86 -0.70
C GLY A 60 -3.14 15.05 -1.39
N TYR A 61 -2.37 16.09 -1.73
CA TYR A 61 -2.88 17.25 -2.46
C TYR A 61 -3.42 16.88 -3.85
N LEU A 62 -2.73 16.03 -4.60
CA LEU A 62 -3.19 15.54 -5.89
C LEU A 62 -4.50 14.75 -5.78
N ILE A 63 -4.64 13.92 -4.74
CA ILE A 63 -5.88 13.19 -4.46
C ILE A 63 -7.01 14.19 -4.14
N LEU A 64 -6.75 15.20 -3.31
CA LEU A 64 -7.71 16.24 -2.97
C LEU A 64 -8.17 17.02 -4.21
N MET A 65 -7.24 17.41 -5.10
CA MET A 65 -7.54 18.11 -6.35
C MET A 65 -8.33 17.22 -7.33
N THR A 66 -8.16 15.91 -7.26
CA THR A 66 -8.82 14.97 -8.18
C THR A 66 -10.19 14.53 -7.66
N PHE A 67 -10.25 14.10 -6.40
CA PHE A 67 -11.42 13.45 -5.78
C PHE A 67 -12.18 14.33 -4.78
N GLY A 68 -11.72 15.54 -4.52
CA GLY A 68 -12.49 16.52 -3.73
C GLY A 68 -13.77 16.94 -4.44
N ALA A 69 -14.74 17.50 -3.71
CA ALA A 69 -16.04 17.92 -4.28
C ALA A 69 -15.92 18.86 -5.49
N ARG A 70 -14.89 19.71 -5.49
CA ARG A 70 -14.57 20.62 -6.61
C ARG A 70 -13.53 20.04 -7.58
N GLY A 71 -13.00 18.83 -7.31
CA GLY A 71 -12.08 18.13 -8.18
C GLY A 71 -12.78 17.65 -9.45
N TRP A 72 -12.00 17.32 -10.48
CA TRP A 72 -12.57 16.94 -11.76
C TRP A 72 -13.35 15.61 -11.70
N ILE A 73 -12.91 14.60 -10.90
CA ILE A 73 -13.70 13.39 -10.65
C ILE A 73 -14.89 13.70 -9.74
N GLY A 74 -14.69 14.48 -8.65
CA GLY A 74 -15.78 14.83 -7.74
C GLY A 74 -16.91 15.56 -8.45
N ARG A 75 -16.60 16.49 -9.34
CA ARG A 75 -17.60 17.18 -10.17
C ARG A 75 -18.35 16.23 -11.12
N TRP A 76 -17.61 15.31 -11.75
CA TRP A 76 -18.21 14.30 -12.62
C TRP A 76 -19.16 13.34 -11.85
N LEU A 77 -18.87 13.07 -10.57
CA LEU A 77 -19.72 12.29 -9.66
C LEU A 77 -20.79 13.13 -8.94
N GLY A 78 -21.21 14.27 -9.51
CA GLY A 78 -22.28 15.12 -8.94
C GLY A 78 -21.90 15.84 -7.66
N GLY A 79 -20.61 16.10 -7.42
CA GLY A 79 -20.11 16.74 -6.20
C GLY A 79 -19.78 15.77 -5.06
N TYR A 80 -19.86 14.47 -5.30
CA TYR A 80 -19.43 13.48 -4.31
C TYR A 80 -17.93 13.61 -4.03
N SER A 81 -17.56 13.61 -2.76
CA SER A 81 -16.18 13.70 -2.31
C SER A 81 -15.84 12.58 -1.34
N ILE A 82 -14.69 11.94 -1.58
CA ILE A 82 -14.10 10.98 -0.63
C ILE A 82 -13.23 11.67 0.43
N VAL A 83 -12.97 12.99 0.26
CA VAL A 83 -12.17 13.79 1.19
C VAL A 83 -12.90 13.91 2.53
N PHE A 84 -12.15 13.85 3.62
CA PHE A 84 -12.63 13.77 5.00
C PHE A 84 -13.41 12.49 5.35
N ARG A 85 -13.25 11.45 4.54
CA ARG A 85 -13.87 10.15 4.74
C ARG A 85 -12.82 9.04 4.84
N PHE A 86 -13.25 7.89 5.36
CA PHE A 86 -12.42 6.69 5.45
C PHE A 86 -11.83 6.28 4.10
N GLU A 87 -12.64 6.35 3.04
CA GLU A 87 -12.26 6.01 1.66
C GLU A 87 -11.11 6.90 1.15
N GLY A 88 -11.10 8.16 1.52
CA GLY A 88 -10.02 9.10 1.18
C GLY A 88 -8.70 8.72 1.87
N ALA A 89 -8.75 8.38 3.15
CA ALA A 89 -7.58 7.91 3.89
C ALA A 89 -7.04 6.59 3.31
N VAL A 90 -7.94 5.67 2.96
CA VAL A 90 -7.60 4.39 2.31
C VAL A 90 -6.92 4.63 0.97
N LEU A 91 -7.48 5.51 0.12
CA LEU A 91 -6.88 5.83 -1.18
C LEU A 91 -5.50 6.46 -1.03
N ALA A 92 -5.35 7.42 -0.10
CA ALA A 92 -4.08 8.07 0.18
C ALA A 92 -3.01 7.06 0.60
N ALA A 93 -3.33 6.21 1.58
CA ALA A 93 -2.43 5.16 2.04
C ALA A 93 -2.12 4.12 0.95
N ALA A 94 -3.11 3.74 0.12
CA ALA A 94 -2.92 2.78 -0.97
C ALA A 94 -1.96 3.30 -2.05
N VAL A 95 -2.11 4.57 -2.47
CA VAL A 95 -1.24 5.18 -3.48
C VAL A 95 0.20 5.25 -2.99
N VAL A 96 0.43 5.63 -1.74
CA VAL A 96 1.77 5.73 -1.15
C VAL A 96 2.39 4.35 -0.89
N ALA A 97 1.59 3.33 -0.58
CA ALA A 97 2.04 1.97 -0.36
C ALA A 97 2.29 1.17 -1.66
N LEU A 98 1.67 1.57 -2.77
CA LEU A 98 1.72 0.86 -4.05
C LEU A 98 3.14 0.54 -4.54
N PRO A 99 4.13 1.46 -4.53
CA PRO A 99 5.50 1.17 -4.93
C PRO A 99 6.17 0.06 -4.09
N MET A 100 5.86 0.02 -2.79
CA MET A 100 6.42 -0.97 -1.85
C MET A 100 5.95 -2.39 -2.15
N LEU A 101 4.77 -2.54 -2.75
CA LEU A 101 4.27 -3.83 -3.23
C LEU A 101 4.78 -4.12 -4.65
N TYR A 102 4.82 -3.10 -5.52
CA TYR A 102 5.12 -3.28 -6.94
C TYR A 102 6.51 -3.88 -7.19
N ALA A 103 7.54 -3.32 -6.57
CA ALA A 103 8.90 -3.74 -6.84
C ALA A 103 9.18 -5.21 -6.45
N PRO A 104 8.83 -5.68 -5.23
CA PRO A 104 8.96 -7.09 -4.87
C PRO A 104 8.06 -8.02 -5.70
N ALA A 105 6.82 -7.61 -6.00
CA ALA A 105 5.90 -8.40 -6.80
C ALA A 105 6.43 -8.60 -8.23
N LYS A 106 6.91 -7.52 -8.87
CA LYS A 106 7.51 -7.61 -10.21
C LYS A 106 8.74 -8.50 -10.22
N ALA A 107 9.63 -8.38 -9.22
CA ALA A 107 10.80 -9.24 -9.10
C ALA A 107 10.41 -10.71 -8.89
N ALA A 108 9.38 -10.97 -8.08
CA ALA A 108 8.88 -12.32 -7.82
C ALA A 108 8.29 -12.95 -9.09
N PHE A 109 7.48 -12.21 -9.86
CA PHE A 109 6.99 -12.73 -11.14
C PHE A 109 8.10 -12.89 -12.18
N ALA A 110 9.11 -12.02 -12.20
CA ALA A 110 10.24 -12.15 -13.10
C ALA A 110 11.09 -13.39 -12.83
N SER A 111 11.12 -13.88 -11.59
CA SER A 111 11.84 -15.11 -11.18
C SER A 111 11.08 -16.40 -11.47
N VAL A 112 9.79 -16.33 -11.79
CA VAL A 112 9.01 -17.53 -12.21
C VAL A 112 9.43 -17.92 -13.62
N ASP A 113 9.77 -19.19 -13.80
CA ASP A 113 10.15 -19.74 -15.09
C ASP A 113 8.97 -19.65 -16.09
N ARG A 114 9.25 -19.08 -17.25
CA ARG A 114 8.25 -18.93 -18.32
C ARG A 114 7.83 -20.27 -18.93
N GLU A 115 8.74 -21.25 -18.95
CA GLU A 115 8.44 -22.57 -19.50
C GLU A 115 7.27 -23.22 -18.74
N LEU A 116 7.17 -23.03 -17.43
CA LEU A 116 6.04 -23.54 -16.64
C LEU A 116 4.71 -22.91 -17.03
N GLU A 117 4.72 -21.61 -17.34
CA GLU A 117 3.52 -20.92 -17.82
C GLU A 117 3.14 -21.37 -19.25
N ASP A 118 4.14 -21.54 -20.12
CA ASP A 118 3.94 -21.95 -21.51
C ASP A 118 3.46 -23.41 -21.60
N VAL A 119 4.00 -24.32 -20.78
CA VAL A 119 3.51 -25.71 -20.67
C VAL A 119 2.05 -25.73 -20.24
N ALA A 120 1.65 -24.96 -19.22
CA ALA A 120 0.25 -24.90 -18.79
C ALA A 120 -0.68 -24.40 -19.92
N LEU A 121 -0.24 -23.42 -20.71
CA LEU A 121 -0.98 -22.93 -21.88
C LEU A 121 -1.11 -24.01 -22.96
N LEU A 122 -0.06 -24.80 -23.22
CA LEU A 122 -0.09 -25.92 -24.18
C LEU A 122 -1.07 -27.03 -23.79
N PHE A 123 -1.25 -27.26 -22.47
CA PHE A 123 -2.28 -28.17 -21.94
C PHE A 123 -3.69 -27.57 -21.92
N GLY A 124 -3.90 -26.41 -22.54
CA GLY A 124 -5.21 -25.78 -22.71
C GLY A 124 -5.67 -24.88 -21.57
N ALA A 125 -4.80 -24.57 -20.60
CA ALA A 125 -5.15 -23.60 -19.58
C ALA A 125 -5.28 -22.19 -20.17
N SER A 126 -6.27 -21.42 -19.75
CA SER A 126 -6.39 -20.01 -20.12
C SER A 126 -5.32 -19.16 -19.39
N ARG A 127 -5.00 -17.98 -19.92
CA ARG A 127 -4.03 -17.05 -19.30
C ARG A 127 -4.40 -16.69 -17.86
N LEU A 128 -5.70 -16.58 -17.55
CA LEU A 128 -6.19 -16.30 -16.22
C LEU A 128 -5.98 -17.49 -15.27
N GLN A 129 -6.18 -18.73 -15.77
CA GLN A 129 -5.87 -19.95 -15.02
C GLN A 129 -4.38 -20.06 -14.73
N VAL A 130 -3.51 -19.80 -15.72
CA VAL A 130 -2.06 -19.78 -15.53
C VAL A 130 -1.67 -18.74 -14.47
N PHE A 131 -2.23 -17.52 -14.52
CA PHE A 131 -1.96 -16.50 -13.53
C PHE A 131 -2.29 -16.97 -12.11
N TRP A 132 -3.49 -17.51 -11.88
CA TRP A 132 -3.94 -17.91 -10.55
C TRP A 132 -3.31 -19.21 -10.03
N HIS A 133 -3.09 -20.20 -10.91
CA HIS A 133 -2.67 -21.55 -10.49
C HIS A 133 -1.17 -21.82 -10.69
N VAL A 134 -0.48 -21.00 -11.50
CA VAL A 134 0.96 -21.15 -11.73
C VAL A 134 1.74 -19.94 -11.23
N SER A 135 1.47 -18.75 -11.80
CA SER A 135 2.28 -17.56 -11.55
C SER A 135 2.20 -17.08 -10.11
N ILE A 136 0.98 -16.93 -9.54
CA ILE A 136 0.78 -16.49 -8.13
C ILE A 136 1.37 -17.48 -7.12
N PRO A 137 1.07 -18.80 -7.19
CA PRO A 137 1.65 -19.77 -6.24
C PRO A 137 3.17 -19.82 -6.26
N LEU A 138 3.79 -19.72 -7.44
CA LEU A 138 5.25 -19.70 -7.57
C LEU A 138 5.86 -18.39 -7.06
N ALA A 139 5.18 -17.26 -7.26
CA ALA A 139 5.61 -15.94 -6.79
C ALA A 139 5.24 -15.65 -5.32
N ARG A 140 4.50 -16.53 -4.62
CA ARG A 140 3.83 -16.26 -3.33
C ARG A 140 4.73 -15.66 -2.25
N ARG A 141 5.98 -16.12 -2.13
CA ARG A 141 6.90 -15.60 -1.11
C ARG A 141 7.26 -14.14 -1.33
N GLY A 142 7.55 -13.76 -2.59
CA GLY A 142 7.85 -12.38 -2.93
C GLY A 142 6.62 -11.49 -2.88
N LEU A 143 5.44 -12.01 -3.23
CA LEU A 143 4.17 -11.32 -3.08
C LEU A 143 3.87 -11.04 -1.61
N LEU A 144 4.04 -12.03 -0.72
CA LEU A 144 3.87 -11.86 0.71
C LEU A 144 4.82 -10.81 1.28
N SER A 145 6.10 -10.84 0.89
CA SER A 145 7.07 -9.81 1.27
C SER A 145 6.62 -8.42 0.84
N GLY A 146 6.12 -8.28 -0.39
CA GLY A 146 5.59 -7.00 -0.89
C GLY A 146 4.35 -6.53 -0.13
N VAL A 147 3.43 -7.44 0.20
CA VAL A 147 2.22 -7.12 0.99
C VAL A 147 2.60 -6.63 2.39
N LEU A 148 3.55 -7.30 3.06
CA LEU A 148 4.03 -6.87 4.39
C LEU A 148 4.67 -5.49 4.35
N LEU A 149 5.49 -5.19 3.34
CA LEU A 149 6.09 -3.86 3.16
C LEU A 149 5.03 -2.78 2.87
N ALA A 150 4.07 -3.08 2.01
CA ALA A 150 2.97 -2.16 1.70
C ALA A 150 2.11 -1.87 2.92
N PHE A 151 1.79 -2.90 3.72
CA PHE A 151 1.03 -2.75 4.95
C PHE A 151 1.80 -1.90 5.97
N ALA A 152 3.08 -2.18 6.18
CA ALA A 152 3.92 -1.39 7.09
C ALA A 152 4.00 0.08 6.64
N ARG A 153 4.13 0.32 5.33
CA ARG A 153 4.16 1.67 4.76
C ARG A 153 2.82 2.39 4.92
N ALA A 154 1.70 1.70 4.68
CA ALA A 154 0.35 2.25 4.84
C ALA A 154 0.02 2.56 6.31
N LEU A 155 0.49 1.71 7.24
CA LEU A 155 0.26 1.89 8.67
C LEU A 155 0.94 3.15 9.23
N GLY A 156 2.15 3.46 8.76
CA GLY A 156 2.90 4.65 9.14
C GLY A 156 2.58 5.89 8.29
N GLU A 157 1.50 5.87 7.48
CA GLU A 157 1.19 6.99 6.61
C GLU A 157 0.58 8.15 7.40
N PHE A 158 1.21 9.32 7.25
CA PHE A 158 0.80 10.57 7.90
C PHE A 158 0.47 11.66 6.87
N GLY A 159 1.43 12.02 6.02
CA GLY A 159 1.38 13.23 5.20
C GLY A 159 0.25 13.26 4.18
N ALA A 160 0.04 12.18 3.42
CA ALA A 160 -1.06 12.09 2.46
C ALA A 160 -2.40 11.93 3.18
N THR A 161 -2.40 11.18 4.30
CA THR A 161 -3.61 10.96 5.09
C THR A 161 -4.09 12.25 5.73
N VAL A 162 -3.23 13.06 6.35
CA VAL A 162 -3.66 14.32 6.98
C VAL A 162 -4.21 15.31 5.94
N MET A 163 -3.67 15.31 4.73
CA MET A 163 -4.16 16.17 3.64
C MET A 163 -5.56 15.77 3.16
N VAL A 164 -5.87 14.48 3.09
CA VAL A 164 -7.11 13.97 2.50
C VAL A 164 -8.16 13.66 3.56
N PHE A 165 -7.77 13.10 4.69
CA PHE A 165 -8.66 12.74 5.80
C PHE A 165 -8.92 13.90 6.76
N GLY A 166 -7.94 14.82 6.83
CA GLY A 166 -8.00 15.99 7.68
C GLY A 166 -7.74 15.68 9.16
N TRP A 167 -7.88 16.72 9.94
CA TRP A 167 -7.76 16.68 11.40
C TRP A 167 -9.16 16.56 12.02
N GLN A 168 -9.54 15.36 12.40
CA GLN A 168 -10.84 15.08 13.03
C GLN A 168 -10.59 14.58 14.46
N PRO A 169 -10.86 15.38 15.52
CA PRO A 169 -10.52 15.04 16.92
C PRO A 169 -11.03 13.66 17.36
N ASP A 170 -12.19 13.24 16.83
CA ASP A 170 -12.82 11.97 17.20
C ASP A 170 -12.33 10.77 16.34
N ARG A 171 -11.51 11.03 15.31
CA ARG A 171 -11.09 10.02 14.32
C ARG A 171 -9.66 10.26 13.85
N LEU A 172 -8.71 10.11 14.76
CA LEU A 172 -7.28 10.22 14.43
C LEU A 172 -6.69 8.86 14.10
N THR A 173 -5.86 8.80 13.07
CA THR A 173 -4.94 7.66 12.89
C THR A 173 -3.81 7.76 13.91
N LEU A 174 -3.14 6.65 14.20
CA LEU A 174 -2.08 6.63 15.20
C LEU A 174 -0.94 7.63 14.89
N PRO A 175 -0.44 7.77 13.62
CA PRO A 175 0.52 8.82 13.29
C PRO A 175 -0.02 10.24 13.48
N ILE A 176 -1.31 10.47 13.18
CA ILE A 176 -1.94 11.80 13.38
C ILE A 176 -2.14 12.07 14.87
N SER A 177 -2.52 11.06 15.68
CA SER A 177 -2.68 11.26 17.14
C SER A 177 -1.36 11.58 17.82
N ILE A 178 -0.25 10.94 17.40
CA ILE A 178 1.09 11.28 17.92
C ILE A 178 1.41 12.77 17.71
N TYR A 179 1.13 13.27 16.50
CA TYR A 179 1.36 14.67 16.18
C TYR A 179 0.41 15.59 16.95
N ALA A 180 -0.87 15.21 17.08
CA ALA A 180 -1.86 15.94 17.85
C ALA A 180 -1.50 16.08 19.34
N ASP A 181 -1.06 14.97 19.95
CA ASP A 181 -0.63 14.94 21.33
C ASP A 181 0.63 15.76 21.55
N TYR A 182 1.57 15.75 20.59
CA TYR A 182 2.76 16.59 20.63
C TYR A 182 2.41 18.09 20.60
N GLU A 183 1.50 18.51 19.72
CA GLU A 183 1.04 19.90 19.62
C GLU A 183 0.30 20.37 20.90
N GLN A 184 -0.34 19.45 21.61
CA GLN A 184 -1.04 19.71 22.88
C GLN A 184 -0.13 19.56 24.11
N GLU A 185 1.19 19.40 23.91
CA GLU A 185 2.17 19.18 24.97
C GLU A 185 1.91 17.91 25.82
N ASN A 186 1.07 17.00 25.34
CA ASN A 186 0.77 15.73 26.00
C ASN A 186 1.81 14.65 25.66
N LEU A 187 3.06 14.91 26.03
CA LEU A 187 4.21 14.07 25.67
C LEU A 187 4.11 12.63 26.20
N ALA A 188 3.46 12.45 27.35
CA ALA A 188 3.30 11.11 27.93
C ALA A 188 2.43 10.21 27.03
N HIS A 189 1.29 10.73 26.53
CA HIS A 189 0.42 9.99 25.64
C HIS A 189 1.04 9.79 24.26
N ALA A 190 1.67 10.82 23.69
CA ALA A 190 2.45 10.72 22.46
C ALA A 190 3.53 9.63 22.53
N THR A 191 4.26 9.55 23.66
CA THR A 191 5.31 8.54 23.87
C THR A 191 4.75 7.11 23.85
N VAL A 192 3.62 6.86 24.49
CA VAL A 192 2.99 5.52 24.47
C VAL A 192 2.55 5.15 23.05
N ALA A 193 1.98 6.09 22.31
CA ALA A 193 1.59 5.88 20.92
C ALA A 193 2.81 5.60 20.01
N VAL A 194 3.91 6.30 20.21
CA VAL A 194 5.19 6.08 19.50
C VAL A 194 5.74 4.67 19.79
N ILE A 195 5.75 4.25 21.07
CA ILE A 195 6.20 2.91 21.45
C ILE A 195 5.32 1.85 20.77
N ALA A 196 3.99 2.00 20.84
CA ALA A 196 3.05 1.06 20.21
C ALA A 196 3.29 0.93 18.70
N LEU A 197 3.44 2.06 18.00
CA LEU A 197 3.71 2.06 16.55
C LEU A 197 5.07 1.46 16.23
N SER A 198 6.09 1.75 17.04
CA SER A 198 7.45 1.22 16.86
C SER A 198 7.50 -0.30 17.04
N LEU A 199 6.84 -0.82 18.08
CA LEU A 199 6.77 -2.28 18.32
C LEU A 199 6.02 -2.99 17.20
N LEU A 200 4.91 -2.43 16.74
CA LEU A 200 4.15 -2.98 15.62
C LEU A 200 4.98 -2.96 14.32
N SER A 201 5.66 -1.86 14.04
CA SER A 201 6.55 -1.74 12.88
C SER A 201 7.71 -2.74 12.95
N LEU A 202 8.32 -2.92 14.13
CA LEU A 202 9.37 -3.91 14.34
C LEU A 202 8.86 -5.34 14.07
N ALA A 203 7.67 -5.69 14.60
CA ALA A 203 7.06 -6.99 14.36
C ALA A 203 6.81 -7.25 12.86
N LEU A 204 6.35 -6.24 12.12
CA LEU A 204 6.16 -6.32 10.67
C LEU A 204 7.47 -6.51 9.91
N VAL A 205 8.54 -5.79 10.29
CA VAL A 205 9.87 -5.96 9.69
C VAL A 205 10.44 -7.35 9.99
N MET A 206 10.24 -7.87 11.20
CA MET A 206 10.64 -9.25 11.54
C MET A 206 9.87 -10.28 10.70
N ALA A 207 8.56 -10.12 10.54
CA ALA A 207 7.74 -10.97 9.68
C ALA A 207 8.18 -10.89 8.20
N TYR A 208 8.50 -9.69 7.71
CA TYR A 208 9.08 -9.50 6.38
C TYR A 208 10.41 -10.26 6.23
N ASN A 209 11.34 -10.10 7.16
CA ASN A 209 12.65 -10.77 7.12
C ASN A 209 12.49 -12.30 7.16
N ALA A 210 11.60 -12.84 7.99
CA ALA A 210 11.30 -14.26 8.04
C ALA A 210 10.74 -14.79 6.71
N SER A 211 9.85 -14.02 6.06
CA SER A 211 9.31 -14.37 4.74
C SER A 211 10.36 -14.32 3.63
N ALA A 212 11.36 -13.45 3.75
CA ALA A 212 12.45 -13.30 2.79
C ALA A 212 13.59 -14.32 3.00
N ALA A 213 13.89 -14.74 4.24
CA ALA A 213 14.97 -15.68 4.59
C ALA A 213 14.76 -17.07 3.97
N GLY A 214 13.53 -17.55 3.88
CA GLY A 214 13.21 -18.81 3.21
C GLY A 214 13.52 -18.84 1.68
N ARG A 215 14.05 -17.74 1.12
CA ARG A 215 14.53 -17.68 -0.26
C ARG A 215 15.96 -18.22 -0.40
N ARG A 216 16.77 -18.22 0.68
CA ARG A 216 18.18 -18.61 0.66
C ARG A 216 18.42 -20.11 0.89
N GLU A 217 17.45 -20.81 1.45
CA GLU A 217 17.58 -22.25 1.75
C GLU A 217 17.03 -23.18 0.66
N GLY A 218 16.50 -22.63 -0.44
CA GLY A 218 15.89 -23.38 -1.54
C GLY A 218 16.66 -23.28 -2.89
N THR A 219 17.90 -22.79 -2.88
CA THR A 219 18.84 -22.82 -4.02
C THR A 219 20.02 -23.72 -3.69
#